data_72b4e662b4755e9e66ee514edffaf4ca
#
_entry.id   72b4e662b4755e9e66ee514edffaf4ca
#
_cell.length_a   1.000
_cell.length_b   1.000
_cell.length_c   1.000
_cell.angle_alpha   90.00
_cell.angle_beta   90.00
_cell.angle_gamma   90.00
#
_symmetry.space_group_name_H-M   'P 1'
#
loop_
_entity.id
_entity.type
_entity.pdbx_description
1 polymer ?
#
loop_
_entity_poly.entity_id
_entity_poly.type
_entity_poly.pdbx_seq_one_letter_code
_entity_poly.pdbx_strand_id
1 'polypeptide(L)'
;MFSLDGYKAIELSPRIVPRIMRVDGSIEEGDVDPCGRPWVMWEGRFPPDNSLFTIYASTGMPFDARRDWAVGEEGPAPDDSPLGLEQERMTSHNGSHVQGGKGHISHWKGVPDDMKGLWELDLETFLGEAAVCNLSNLEPQAVTTESNYPKEYPKAKFWLPKAEPGEIRGQEILPEHLSNVQKGDIVLMASPFAGLEQPWLSTRTVEWLIEDRKIKMLGLGYPGIEWQYDLKVAAPDNSPVKRMLLGANIPIVHPLVNIETIASDRVFYYGMPLHVAKLEASFVRAVAFEEQGRSS
;
A
#
# COMPACT_ATOMS: atom_id res chain seq x y z
N MET A 1 -0.99 30.75 -14.70
CA MET A 1 -2.18 29.87 -14.57
C MET A 1 -1.67 28.46 -14.90
N PHE A 2 -1.81 27.51 -13.98
CA PHE A 2 -1.43 26.12 -14.23
C PHE A 2 -2.46 25.53 -15.20
N SER A 3 -2.02 24.92 -16.31
CA SER A 3 -2.89 24.22 -17.25
C SER A 3 -2.49 22.73 -17.28
N LEU A 4 -3.49 21.88 -17.40
CA LEU A 4 -3.29 20.44 -17.66
C LEU A 4 -3.32 20.14 -19.16
N ASP A 5 -3.35 21.18 -20.01
CA ASP A 5 -3.27 21.00 -21.46
C ASP A 5 -1.96 20.29 -21.80
N GLY A 6 -2.04 19.24 -22.59
CA GLY A 6 -0.87 18.41 -22.92
C GLY A 6 -0.55 17.29 -21.93
N TYR A 7 -1.38 17.11 -20.89
CA TYR A 7 -1.24 15.98 -19.97
C TYR A 7 -2.44 15.03 -20.05
N LYS A 8 -2.16 13.75 -19.92
CA LYS A 8 -3.16 12.70 -19.72
C LYS A 8 -3.18 12.34 -18.25
N ALA A 9 -4.32 12.49 -17.58
CA ALA A 9 -4.51 12.02 -16.22
C ALA A 9 -4.80 10.51 -16.23
N ILE A 10 -4.07 9.76 -15.41
CA ILE A 10 -4.20 8.32 -15.25
C ILE A 10 -4.60 8.05 -13.80
N GLU A 11 -5.76 7.43 -13.60
CA GLU A 11 -6.24 7.03 -12.28
C GLU A 11 -5.39 5.87 -11.76
N LEU A 12 -4.75 6.07 -10.62
CA LEU A 12 -3.93 5.05 -9.97
C LEU A 12 -4.62 4.37 -8.80
N SER A 13 -5.80 4.84 -8.39
CA SER A 13 -6.57 4.20 -7.33
C SER A 13 -7.60 3.26 -7.91
N PRO A 14 -7.75 2.03 -7.39
CA PRO A 14 -8.83 1.14 -7.82
C PRO A 14 -10.18 1.75 -7.46
N ARG A 15 -11.16 1.56 -8.34
CA ARG A 15 -12.55 1.88 -8.02
C ARG A 15 -13.03 0.90 -6.96
N ILE A 16 -13.62 1.43 -5.91
CA ILE A 16 -14.25 0.63 -4.87
C ILE A 16 -15.75 0.65 -5.10
N VAL A 17 -16.36 -0.53 -5.15
CA VAL A 17 -17.80 -0.71 -5.19
C VAL A 17 -18.24 -1.27 -3.84
N PRO A 18 -18.84 -0.47 -2.96
CA PRO A 18 -19.21 -0.94 -1.64
C PRO A 18 -20.39 -1.92 -1.71
N ARG A 19 -20.42 -2.88 -0.80
CA ARG A 19 -21.62 -3.63 -0.45
C ARG A 19 -22.58 -2.68 0.26
N ILE A 20 -23.82 -2.58 -0.20
CA ILE A 20 -24.82 -1.69 0.37
C ILE A 20 -25.88 -2.50 1.11
N MET A 21 -26.03 -2.18 2.38
CA MET A 21 -27.06 -2.71 3.25
C MET A 21 -28.27 -1.80 3.19
N ARG A 22 -29.36 -2.29 2.63
CA ARG A 22 -30.58 -1.53 2.45
C ARG A 22 -31.43 -1.49 3.70
N VAL A 23 -32.27 -0.46 3.83
CA VAL A 23 -33.22 -0.29 4.96
C VAL A 23 -34.21 -1.46 5.04
N ASP A 24 -34.57 -2.05 3.93
CA ASP A 24 -35.48 -3.19 3.85
C ASP A 24 -34.82 -4.54 4.18
N GLY A 25 -33.54 -4.52 4.52
CA GLY A 25 -32.76 -5.72 4.86
C GLY A 25 -32.15 -6.42 3.64
N SER A 26 -32.39 -5.92 2.42
CA SER A 26 -31.72 -6.46 1.25
C SER A 26 -30.27 -6.00 1.17
N ILE A 27 -29.45 -6.78 0.46
CA ILE A 27 -28.03 -6.52 0.28
C ILE A 27 -27.76 -6.33 -1.22
N GLU A 28 -27.16 -5.20 -1.56
CA GLU A 28 -26.55 -4.99 -2.86
C GLU A 28 -25.06 -5.34 -2.75
N GLU A 29 -24.64 -6.39 -3.45
CA GLU A 29 -23.25 -6.85 -3.39
C GLU A 29 -22.29 -5.83 -4.01
N GLY A 30 -21.14 -5.68 -3.38
CA GLY A 30 -20.03 -4.87 -3.85
C GLY A 30 -18.84 -5.73 -4.24
N ASP A 31 -17.76 -5.06 -4.60
CA ASP A 31 -16.47 -5.70 -4.85
C ASP A 31 -15.58 -5.62 -3.62
N VAL A 32 -14.65 -6.55 -3.52
CA VAL A 32 -13.52 -6.43 -2.60
C VAL A 32 -12.44 -5.55 -3.22
N ASP A 33 -11.70 -4.82 -2.40
CA ASP A 33 -10.54 -4.09 -2.87
C ASP A 33 -9.42 -5.07 -3.29
N PRO A 34 -8.35 -4.61 -3.96
CA PRO A 34 -7.23 -5.47 -4.35
C PRO A 34 -6.56 -6.20 -3.19
N CYS A 35 -6.71 -5.71 -1.96
CA CYS A 35 -6.22 -6.38 -0.75
C CYS A 35 -7.23 -7.39 -0.17
N GLY A 36 -8.33 -7.66 -0.87
CA GLY A 36 -9.37 -8.61 -0.46
C GLY A 36 -10.30 -8.08 0.63
N ARG A 37 -10.41 -6.76 0.78
CA ARG A 37 -11.23 -6.13 1.83
C ARG A 37 -12.51 -5.57 1.24
N PRO A 38 -13.70 -5.98 1.74
CA PRO A 38 -14.96 -5.38 1.33
C PRO A 38 -15.14 -3.99 1.93
N TRP A 39 -15.82 -3.14 1.21
CA TRP A 39 -16.39 -1.91 1.73
C TRP A 39 -17.87 -2.14 2.00
N VAL A 40 -18.34 -1.73 3.16
CA VAL A 40 -19.74 -1.89 3.54
C VAL A 40 -20.33 -0.52 3.86
N MET A 41 -21.45 -0.20 3.23
CA MET A 41 -22.23 1.01 3.46
C MET A 41 -23.65 0.64 3.92
N TRP A 42 -24.19 1.40 4.86
CA TRP A 42 -25.55 1.23 5.34
C TRP A 42 -26.44 2.34 4.77
N GLU A 43 -27.50 1.97 4.07
CA GLU A 43 -28.46 2.93 3.58
C GLU A 43 -29.43 3.33 4.69
N GLY A 44 -29.52 4.64 4.95
CA GLY A 44 -30.60 5.23 5.72
C GLY A 44 -30.63 4.96 7.23
N ARG A 45 -29.64 4.30 7.79
CA ARG A 45 -29.52 4.20 9.24
C ARG A 45 -28.34 5.02 9.72
N PHE A 46 -28.67 6.13 10.31
CA PHE A 46 -27.75 6.79 11.22
C PHE A 46 -28.05 6.21 12.61
N PRO A 47 -27.04 5.81 13.36
CA PRO A 47 -27.22 5.57 14.77
C PRO A 47 -27.95 6.76 15.42
N PRO A 48 -28.77 6.56 16.43
CA PRO A 48 -29.55 7.63 17.06
C PRO A 48 -28.71 8.76 17.64
N ASP A 49 -27.42 8.60 17.71
CA ASP A 49 -26.42 9.55 18.21
C ASP A 49 -25.81 10.48 17.14
N ASN A 50 -26.35 10.47 15.91
CA ASN A 50 -25.83 11.24 14.77
C ASN A 50 -24.40 10.87 14.33
N SER A 51 -23.89 9.73 14.66
CA SER A 51 -22.62 9.27 14.10
C SER A 51 -22.75 9.08 12.58
N LEU A 52 -21.98 9.84 11.84
CA LEU A 52 -21.94 9.84 10.37
C LEU A 52 -21.23 8.58 9.90
N PHE A 53 -21.93 7.65 9.28
CA PHE A 53 -21.38 6.48 8.61
C PHE A 53 -20.58 5.53 9.48
N THR A 54 -21.15 4.40 9.74
CA THR A 54 -20.34 3.24 10.12
C THR A 54 -19.99 2.48 8.86
N ILE A 55 -18.74 2.53 8.45
CA ILE A 55 -18.22 1.72 7.36
C ILE A 55 -17.40 0.61 8.00
N TYR A 56 -17.76 -0.63 7.72
CA TYR A 56 -17.09 -1.80 8.25
C TYR A 56 -16.33 -2.52 7.16
N ALA A 57 -15.11 -2.94 7.45
CA ALA A 57 -14.36 -3.85 6.61
C ALA A 57 -13.73 -4.93 7.49
N SER A 58 -13.82 -6.16 7.05
CA SER A 58 -13.19 -7.27 7.74
C SER A 58 -11.67 -7.19 7.61
N THR A 59 -10.99 -7.02 8.71
CA THR A 59 -9.53 -7.02 8.74
C THR A 59 -8.96 -8.23 9.46
N GLY A 60 -9.80 -8.95 10.20
CA GLY A 60 -9.33 -10.02 11.09
C GLY A 60 -8.38 -9.57 12.20
N MET A 61 -8.18 -8.26 12.33
CA MET A 61 -7.30 -7.67 13.34
C MET A 61 -8.10 -7.05 14.47
N PRO A 62 -7.57 -7.04 15.72
CA PRO A 62 -8.20 -6.34 16.83
C PRO A 62 -8.42 -4.86 16.51
N PHE A 63 -9.46 -4.28 17.06
CA PHE A 63 -9.73 -2.85 16.95
C PHE A 63 -8.54 -2.02 17.43
N ASP A 64 -8.15 -1.03 16.63
CA ASP A 64 -7.17 -0.03 17.01
C ASP A 64 -7.67 1.35 16.55
N ALA A 65 -7.99 2.24 17.47
CA ALA A 65 -8.52 3.58 17.21
C ALA A 65 -7.61 4.45 16.34
N ARG A 66 -6.33 4.11 16.20
CA ARG A 66 -5.38 4.81 15.30
C ARG A 66 -5.51 4.36 13.86
N ARG A 67 -6.05 3.17 13.64
CA ARG A 67 -6.20 2.53 12.34
C ARG A 67 -7.66 2.49 11.90
N ASP A 68 -8.54 2.17 12.82
CA ASP A 68 -9.95 1.91 12.52
C ASP A 68 -10.75 3.20 12.65
N TRP A 69 -11.27 3.67 11.52
CA TRP A 69 -12.12 4.83 11.45
C TRP A 69 -13.59 4.45 11.66
N ALA A 70 -14.39 5.46 11.90
CA ALA A 70 -15.82 5.33 11.86
C ALA A 70 -16.38 4.19 12.71
N VAL A 71 -15.87 4.10 13.91
CA VAL A 71 -16.44 3.20 14.89
C VAL A 71 -17.25 4.08 15.83
N GLY A 72 -18.56 4.00 15.72
CA GLY A 72 -19.46 4.67 16.65
C GLY A 72 -19.38 4.11 18.06
N GLU A 73 -18.81 2.92 18.22
CA GLU A 73 -18.64 2.27 19.51
C GLU A 73 -17.31 1.54 19.59
N GLU A 74 -16.69 1.58 20.77
CA GLU A 74 -15.51 0.79 21.09
C GLU A 74 -15.87 -0.69 21.13
N GLY A 75 -15.21 -1.50 20.32
CA GLY A 75 -15.34 -2.93 20.38
C GLY A 75 -15.61 -3.63 19.04
N PRO A 76 -15.67 -4.95 19.03
CA PRO A 76 -16.11 -5.72 17.88
C PRO A 76 -17.55 -5.34 17.50
N ALA A 77 -17.87 -5.52 16.21
CA ALA A 77 -19.27 -5.41 15.79
C ALA A 77 -20.14 -6.25 16.71
N PRO A 78 -21.31 -5.75 17.13
CA PRO A 78 -22.19 -6.53 17.98
C PRO A 78 -22.45 -7.92 17.36
N ASP A 79 -22.51 -8.94 18.20
CA ASP A 79 -22.79 -10.33 17.77
C ASP A 79 -24.15 -10.46 17.05
N ASP A 80 -24.98 -9.43 17.13
CA ASP A 80 -26.29 -9.28 16.50
C ASP A 80 -26.24 -8.47 15.19
N SER A 81 -25.07 -8.30 14.60
CA SER A 81 -24.96 -7.77 13.23
C SER A 81 -25.92 -8.58 12.35
N PRO A 82 -26.92 -7.94 11.70
CA PRO A 82 -27.94 -8.64 10.95
C PRO A 82 -27.42 -9.47 9.77
N LEU A 83 -26.12 -9.47 9.56
CA LEU A 83 -25.46 -10.16 8.46
C LEU A 83 -24.60 -11.33 8.88
N GLY A 84 -24.43 -11.60 10.17
CA GLY A 84 -23.47 -12.60 10.62
C GLY A 84 -22.02 -12.28 10.16
N LEU A 85 -21.78 -11.07 9.74
CA LEU A 85 -20.47 -10.59 9.33
C LEU A 85 -19.72 -10.18 10.58
N GLU A 86 -19.08 -11.16 11.21
CA GLU A 86 -18.18 -10.90 12.31
C GLU A 86 -17.12 -9.87 11.86
N GLN A 87 -17.23 -8.65 12.38
CA GLN A 87 -16.19 -7.64 12.37
C GLN A 87 -15.73 -7.09 11.00
N GLU A 88 -16.64 -6.78 10.12
CA GLU A 88 -16.28 -5.98 8.95
C GLU A 88 -16.15 -4.50 9.36
N ARG A 89 -14.94 -4.00 9.37
CA ARG A 89 -14.64 -2.59 9.69
C ARG A 89 -13.88 -1.96 8.57
N MET A 90 -14.22 -0.74 8.24
CA MET A 90 -13.37 0.08 7.42
C MET A 90 -12.19 0.54 8.24
N THR A 91 -10.99 0.27 7.73
CA THR A 91 -9.76 0.79 8.30
C THR A 91 -9.15 1.81 7.38
N SER A 92 -8.22 2.59 7.90
CA SER A 92 -7.40 3.50 7.08
C SER A 92 -6.56 2.79 6.01
N HIS A 93 -6.53 1.46 6.03
CA HIS A 93 -5.82 0.61 5.07
C HIS A 93 -6.71 0.01 3.98
N ASN A 94 -7.95 0.45 3.83
CA ASN A 94 -8.82 -0.02 2.75
C ASN A 94 -8.59 0.79 1.47
N GLY A 95 -8.61 0.12 0.31
CA GLY A 95 -8.33 0.76 -0.98
C GLY A 95 -6.94 1.37 -1.05
N SER A 96 -6.72 2.28 -1.99
CA SER A 96 -5.45 3.01 -2.03
C SER A 96 -5.28 3.89 -0.81
N HIS A 97 -4.18 3.70 -0.11
CA HIS A 97 -3.85 4.44 1.10
C HIS A 97 -2.36 4.69 1.21
N VAL A 98 -2.02 5.77 1.89
CA VAL A 98 -0.64 6.11 2.26
C VAL A 98 -0.41 5.71 3.71
N GLN A 99 0.70 5.05 3.99
CA GLN A 99 1.14 4.67 5.33
C GLN A 99 2.32 5.54 5.76
N GLY A 100 2.27 6.04 7.01
CA GLY A 100 3.37 6.78 7.65
C GLY A 100 4.05 5.96 8.74
N GLY A 101 5.17 6.46 9.27
CA GLY A 101 5.93 5.74 10.31
C GLY A 101 5.32 5.86 11.70
N LYS A 102 5.14 7.09 12.15
CA LYS A 102 4.61 7.38 13.49
C LYS A 102 3.14 6.98 13.58
N GLY A 103 2.81 6.24 14.62
CA GLY A 103 1.48 5.66 14.78
C GLY A 103 1.37 4.26 14.20
N HIS A 104 2.01 3.98 13.08
CA HIS A 104 1.94 2.68 12.43
C HIS A 104 2.96 1.68 12.99
N ILE A 105 4.24 2.06 13.02
CA ILE A 105 5.33 1.21 13.50
C ILE A 105 6.01 1.72 14.78
N SER A 106 5.50 2.75 15.41
CA SER A 106 6.11 3.36 16.62
C SER A 106 6.30 2.36 17.77
N HIS A 107 5.49 1.30 17.81
CA HIS A 107 5.57 0.26 18.83
C HIS A 107 6.62 -0.83 18.51
N TRP A 108 7.24 -0.78 17.35
CA TRP A 108 8.27 -1.75 16.97
C TRP A 108 9.61 -1.38 17.64
N LYS A 109 10.34 -2.38 18.09
CA LYS A 109 11.65 -2.17 18.67
C LYS A 109 12.66 -1.70 17.64
N GLY A 110 13.48 -0.71 18.00
CA GLY A 110 14.59 -0.24 17.16
C GLY A 110 14.18 0.61 15.97
N VAL A 111 12.95 1.17 15.98
CA VAL A 111 12.58 2.25 15.06
C VAL A 111 13.09 3.58 15.61
N PRO A 112 13.41 4.59 14.74
CA PRO A 112 13.81 5.91 15.19
C PRO A 112 12.73 6.60 16.02
N ASP A 113 13.14 7.29 17.09
CA ASP A 113 12.22 8.04 17.96
C ASP A 113 11.68 9.31 17.29
N ASP A 114 12.39 9.82 16.28
CA ASP A 114 12.07 11.03 15.52
C ASP A 114 11.27 10.79 14.25
N MET A 115 10.72 9.59 14.08
CA MET A 115 9.81 9.31 12.96
C MET A 115 8.66 10.30 12.92
N LYS A 116 8.37 10.79 11.71
CA LYS A 116 7.22 11.65 11.45
C LYS A 116 5.94 10.83 11.21
N GLY A 117 4.81 11.40 11.62
CA GLY A 117 3.50 10.94 11.17
C GLY A 117 3.15 11.56 9.81
N LEU A 118 2.15 11.01 9.13
CA LEU A 118 1.68 11.55 7.85
C LEU A 118 1.36 13.04 7.92
N TRP A 119 0.81 13.49 9.05
CA TRP A 119 0.44 14.88 9.29
C TRP A 119 1.63 15.82 9.58
N GLU A 120 2.83 15.27 9.74
CA GLU A 120 4.08 16.00 10.01
C GLU A 120 5.01 16.03 8.78
N LEU A 121 4.64 15.32 7.71
CA LEU A 121 5.39 15.32 6.46
C LEU A 121 5.02 16.52 5.59
N ASP A 122 6.00 17.02 4.86
CA ASP A 122 5.82 18.14 3.94
C ASP A 122 4.92 17.73 2.75
N LEU A 123 4.16 18.68 2.21
CA LEU A 123 3.24 18.42 1.10
C LEU A 123 3.94 17.84 -0.13
N GLU A 124 5.16 18.29 -0.39
CA GLU A 124 6.02 17.85 -1.48
C GLU A 124 6.39 16.36 -1.40
N THR A 125 6.17 15.72 -0.26
CA THR A 125 6.31 14.28 -0.11
C THR A 125 5.28 13.52 -0.94
N PHE A 126 4.08 14.08 -1.09
CA PHE A 126 2.92 13.41 -1.68
C PHE A 126 2.60 13.84 -3.11
N LEU A 127 3.43 14.69 -3.69
CA LEU A 127 3.27 15.15 -5.07
C LEU A 127 4.63 15.47 -5.71
N GLY A 128 4.69 15.40 -7.01
CA GLY A 128 5.88 15.79 -7.78
C GLY A 128 6.30 14.76 -8.82
N GLU A 129 7.54 14.93 -9.28
CA GLU A 129 8.13 14.01 -10.25
C GLU A 129 8.18 12.58 -9.69
N ALA A 130 7.75 11.64 -10.50
CA ALA A 130 7.75 10.23 -10.18
C ALA A 130 8.42 9.40 -11.29
N ALA A 131 9.30 8.50 -10.88
CA ALA A 131 9.84 7.46 -11.75
C ALA A 131 8.85 6.31 -11.86
N VAL A 132 8.54 5.89 -13.08
CA VAL A 132 7.68 4.74 -13.37
C VAL A 132 8.56 3.53 -13.64
N CYS A 133 8.53 2.56 -12.74
CA CYS A 133 9.32 1.34 -12.80
C CYS A 133 8.41 0.15 -13.15
N ASN A 134 8.22 -0.11 -14.45
CA ASN A 134 7.51 -1.28 -14.92
C ASN A 134 8.45 -2.49 -14.91
N LEU A 135 8.21 -3.42 -13.98
CA LEU A 135 9.04 -4.60 -13.75
C LEU A 135 8.51 -5.86 -14.43
N SER A 136 7.74 -5.70 -15.52
CA SER A 136 7.20 -6.83 -16.28
C SER A 136 8.28 -7.73 -16.91
N ASN A 137 9.49 -7.22 -17.06
CA ASN A 137 10.66 -7.95 -17.53
C ASN A 137 11.35 -8.81 -16.46
N LEU A 138 10.97 -8.67 -15.20
CA LEU A 138 11.45 -9.52 -14.10
C LEU A 138 10.60 -10.80 -14.00
N GLU A 139 10.65 -11.62 -15.05
CA GLU A 139 9.92 -12.87 -15.09
C GLU A 139 10.33 -13.80 -13.95
N PRO A 140 9.35 -14.49 -13.30
CA PRO A 140 9.65 -15.44 -12.25
C PRO A 140 10.61 -16.53 -12.73
N GLN A 141 11.49 -16.99 -11.84
CA GLN A 141 12.53 -17.96 -12.17
C GLN A 141 12.47 -19.17 -11.25
N ALA A 142 12.96 -20.31 -11.76
CA ALA A 142 13.12 -21.50 -10.96
C ALA A 142 14.15 -21.25 -9.83
N VAL A 143 13.77 -21.58 -8.61
CA VAL A 143 14.67 -21.53 -7.46
C VAL A 143 15.78 -22.56 -7.65
N THR A 144 17.01 -22.12 -7.53
CA THR A 144 18.19 -22.97 -7.51
C THR A 144 18.58 -23.28 -6.06
N THR A 145 19.48 -24.23 -5.86
CA THR A 145 20.03 -24.56 -4.54
C THR A 145 20.75 -23.38 -3.87
N GLU A 146 21.15 -22.38 -4.65
CA GLU A 146 21.73 -21.12 -4.16
C GLU A 146 20.68 -20.07 -3.85
N SER A 147 19.43 -20.46 -3.94
CA SER A 147 18.19 -19.73 -3.73
C SER A 147 18.23 -18.23 -4.03
N ASN A 148 17.40 -17.80 -4.96
CA ASN A 148 17.05 -16.39 -5.18
C ASN A 148 16.33 -15.77 -3.96
N TYR A 149 16.34 -16.49 -2.86
CA TYR A 149 15.65 -16.13 -1.62
C TYR A 149 16.48 -15.17 -0.80
N PRO A 150 15.86 -14.18 -0.17
CA PRO A 150 16.60 -13.28 0.69
C PRO A 150 17.22 -14.06 1.86
N LYS A 151 18.52 -14.28 1.78
CA LYS A 151 19.30 -14.80 2.92
C LYS A 151 19.24 -13.87 4.14
N GLU A 152 18.79 -12.65 3.90
CA GLU A 152 18.68 -11.55 4.85
C GLU A 152 17.56 -11.74 5.87
N TYR A 153 16.61 -12.64 5.59
CA TYR A 153 15.44 -12.88 6.45
C TYR A 153 15.45 -14.28 7.05
N PRO A 154 16.42 -14.62 7.90
CA PRO A 154 16.50 -15.98 8.46
C PRO A 154 15.25 -16.37 9.24
N LYS A 155 14.44 -15.40 9.71
CA LYS A 155 13.18 -15.62 10.42
C LYS A 155 11.98 -15.71 9.47
N ALA A 156 12.06 -15.20 8.27
CA ALA A 156 11.05 -15.37 7.23
C ALA A 156 10.84 -16.83 6.84
N LYS A 157 11.72 -17.72 7.24
CA LYS A 157 11.57 -19.18 7.06
C LYS A 157 10.22 -19.74 7.51
N PHE A 158 9.53 -19.05 8.40
CA PHE A 158 8.23 -19.50 8.89
C PHE A 158 7.06 -19.10 7.99
N TRP A 159 7.27 -18.17 7.09
CA TRP A 159 6.19 -17.55 6.31
C TRP A 159 6.33 -17.76 4.81
N LEU A 160 7.55 -17.81 4.36
CA LEU A 160 7.81 -18.23 3.00
C LEU A 160 7.85 -19.76 3.02
N PRO A 161 6.92 -20.45 2.33
CA PRO A 161 7.08 -21.88 2.13
C PRO A 161 8.49 -22.08 1.59
N LYS A 162 9.24 -22.99 2.19
CA LYS A 162 10.55 -23.38 1.67
C LYS A 162 10.39 -23.60 0.17
N ALA A 163 11.06 -22.78 -0.61
CA ALA A 163 11.06 -23.01 -2.03
C ALA A 163 11.92 -24.26 -2.30
N GLU A 164 11.30 -25.27 -2.86
CA GLU A 164 12.01 -26.44 -3.30
C GLU A 164 12.73 -26.15 -4.62
N PRO A 165 13.89 -26.75 -4.87
CA PRO A 165 14.60 -26.58 -6.13
C PRO A 165 13.67 -26.85 -7.33
N GLY A 166 13.58 -25.90 -8.24
CA GLY A 166 12.70 -25.95 -9.42
C GLY A 166 11.36 -25.24 -9.26
N GLU A 167 10.97 -24.82 -8.06
CA GLU A 167 9.78 -23.98 -7.91
C GLU A 167 10.01 -22.60 -8.52
N ILE A 168 8.96 -22.08 -9.14
CA ILE A 168 8.98 -20.74 -9.74
C ILE A 168 8.72 -19.69 -8.67
N ARG A 169 9.57 -18.68 -8.62
CA ARG A 169 9.52 -17.57 -7.65
C ARG A 169 9.84 -16.25 -8.31
N GLY A 170 9.32 -15.18 -7.75
CA GLY A 170 9.69 -13.82 -8.16
C GLY A 170 11.16 -13.50 -7.91
N GLN A 171 11.71 -12.63 -8.74
CA GLN A 171 13.10 -12.20 -8.64
C GLN A 171 13.28 -11.03 -7.66
N GLU A 172 14.49 -10.89 -7.12
CA GLU A 172 14.90 -9.71 -6.38
C GLU A 172 14.94 -8.49 -7.29
N ILE A 173 14.34 -7.39 -6.81
CA ILE A 173 14.45 -6.08 -7.47
C ILE A 173 15.79 -5.48 -7.08
N LEU A 174 16.67 -5.31 -8.06
CA LEU A 174 17.99 -4.72 -7.88
C LEU A 174 18.03 -3.26 -8.34
N PRO A 175 18.99 -2.44 -7.87
CA PRO A 175 19.14 -1.05 -8.30
C PRO A 175 19.20 -0.86 -9.81
N GLU A 176 19.80 -1.78 -10.55
CA GLU A 176 19.86 -1.75 -12.02
C GLU A 176 18.49 -1.86 -12.70
N HIS A 177 17.51 -2.49 -12.05
CA HIS A 177 16.14 -2.56 -12.55
C HIS A 177 15.37 -1.23 -12.37
N LEU A 178 15.94 -0.32 -11.58
CA LEU A 178 15.39 0.98 -11.20
C LEU A 178 16.24 2.14 -11.73
N SER A 179 16.89 1.94 -12.89
CA SER A 179 17.88 2.87 -13.43
C SER A 179 17.33 4.27 -13.76
N ASN A 180 16.01 4.40 -13.99
CA ASN A 180 15.31 5.65 -14.25
C ASN A 180 15.02 6.46 -12.98
N VAL A 181 15.22 5.90 -11.78
CA VAL A 181 14.99 6.59 -10.50
C VAL A 181 16.06 7.65 -10.27
N GLN A 182 15.64 8.89 -10.12
CA GLN A 182 16.48 10.04 -9.82
C GLN A 182 16.38 10.41 -8.33
N LYS A 183 17.32 11.22 -7.89
CA LYS A 183 17.36 11.69 -6.50
C LYS A 183 16.14 12.57 -6.20
N GLY A 184 15.43 12.23 -5.14
CA GLY A 184 14.26 12.98 -4.67
C GLY A 184 12.95 12.61 -5.38
N ASP A 185 12.93 11.55 -6.17
CA ASP A 185 11.72 11.09 -6.84
C ASP A 185 10.71 10.48 -5.88
N ILE A 186 9.47 10.46 -6.32
CA ILE A 186 8.48 9.45 -5.97
C ILE A 186 8.75 8.25 -6.88
N VAL A 187 8.66 7.03 -6.35
CA VAL A 187 8.92 5.83 -7.15
C VAL A 187 7.65 5.01 -7.25
N LEU A 188 7.18 4.77 -8.47
CA LEU A 188 6.00 3.95 -8.75
C LEU A 188 6.45 2.63 -9.37
N MET A 189 6.23 1.53 -8.67
CA MET A 189 6.63 0.19 -9.13
C MET A 189 5.40 -0.64 -9.50
N ALA A 190 5.46 -1.34 -10.63
CA ALA A 190 4.43 -2.27 -11.06
C ALA A 190 5.03 -3.56 -11.59
N SER A 191 4.30 -4.65 -11.42
CA SER A 191 4.60 -5.97 -11.98
C SER A 191 3.30 -6.71 -12.27
N PRO A 192 3.21 -7.50 -13.34
CA PRO A 192 2.03 -8.29 -13.65
C PRO A 192 1.96 -9.61 -12.85
N PHE A 193 3.04 -9.96 -12.16
CA PHE A 193 3.15 -11.24 -11.45
C PHE A 193 2.43 -11.18 -10.10
N ALA A 194 1.87 -12.30 -9.66
CA ALA A 194 1.07 -12.40 -8.45
C ALA A 194 1.59 -13.50 -7.50
N GLY A 195 1.23 -13.40 -6.22
CA GLY A 195 1.56 -14.39 -5.20
C GLY A 195 3.06 -14.61 -5.08
N LEU A 196 3.51 -15.85 -5.13
CA LEU A 196 4.92 -16.22 -4.99
C LEU A 196 5.79 -15.84 -6.19
N GLU A 197 5.17 -15.44 -7.29
CA GLU A 197 5.86 -15.01 -8.51
C GLU A 197 6.12 -13.51 -8.55
N GLN A 198 5.62 -12.74 -7.59
CA GLN A 198 5.88 -11.30 -7.51
C GLN A 198 7.36 -11.02 -7.28
N PRO A 199 7.95 -10.05 -8.01
CA PRO A 199 9.27 -9.56 -7.67
C PRO A 199 9.26 -8.93 -6.28
N TRP A 200 10.37 -8.96 -5.59
CA TRP A 200 10.44 -8.53 -4.20
C TRP A 200 11.58 -7.54 -3.93
N LEU A 201 11.33 -6.62 -3.01
CA LEU A 201 12.31 -5.65 -2.53
C LEU A 201 13.18 -6.28 -1.45
N SER A 202 14.51 -6.14 -1.60
CA SER A 202 15.47 -6.46 -0.56
C SER A 202 15.84 -5.23 0.26
N THR A 203 16.37 -5.45 1.46
CA THR A 203 16.93 -4.38 2.31
C THR A 203 18.05 -3.62 1.60
N ARG A 204 18.85 -4.30 0.80
CA ARG A 204 19.92 -3.68 0.00
C ARG A 204 19.38 -2.66 -1.00
N THR A 205 18.34 -3.01 -1.74
CA THR A 205 17.73 -2.09 -2.71
C THR A 205 17.00 -0.95 -2.00
N VAL A 206 16.37 -1.24 -0.87
CA VAL A 206 15.73 -0.20 -0.06
C VAL A 206 16.74 0.76 0.53
N GLU A 207 17.89 0.27 1.01
CA GLU A 207 18.99 1.12 1.47
C GLU A 207 19.48 2.07 0.36
N TRP A 208 19.67 1.55 -0.86
CA TRP A 208 20.01 2.38 -2.02
C TRP A 208 18.94 3.42 -2.35
N LEU A 209 17.65 3.07 -2.26
CA LEU A 209 16.56 4.03 -2.46
C LEU A 209 16.58 5.15 -1.41
N ILE A 210 16.89 4.82 -0.16
CA ILE A 210 16.95 5.76 0.96
C ILE A 210 18.20 6.64 0.87
N GLU A 211 19.38 6.03 0.78
CA GLU A 211 20.66 6.73 0.97
C GLU A 211 21.16 7.40 -0.32
N ASP A 212 21.10 6.69 -1.44
CA ASP A 212 21.64 7.19 -2.71
C ASP A 212 20.59 8.00 -3.48
N ARG A 213 19.35 7.50 -3.57
CA ARG A 213 18.28 8.14 -4.33
C ARG A 213 17.47 9.12 -3.49
N LYS A 214 17.46 8.97 -2.18
CA LYS A 214 16.73 9.86 -1.25
C LYS A 214 15.30 10.07 -1.75
N ILE A 215 14.63 8.98 -2.10
CA ILE A 215 13.26 9.04 -2.62
C ILE A 215 12.33 9.66 -1.58
N LYS A 216 11.26 10.30 -2.05
CA LYS A 216 10.27 10.93 -1.17
C LYS A 216 9.17 9.98 -0.72
N MET A 217 8.76 9.08 -1.61
CA MET A 217 7.68 8.14 -1.37
C MET A 217 7.83 6.92 -2.27
N LEU A 218 7.33 5.78 -1.82
CA LEU A 218 7.26 4.56 -2.61
C LEU A 218 5.80 4.21 -2.89
N GLY A 219 5.44 4.06 -4.17
CA GLY A 219 4.14 3.59 -4.63
C GLY A 219 4.23 2.18 -5.20
N LEU A 220 3.35 1.29 -4.74
CA LEU A 220 3.32 -0.11 -5.15
C LEU A 220 2.04 -0.45 -5.90
N GLY A 221 2.22 -0.94 -7.13
CA GLY A 221 1.16 -1.42 -7.99
C GLY A 221 0.57 -2.75 -7.51
N TYR A 222 -0.60 -3.10 -8.02
CA TYR A 222 -1.27 -4.37 -7.81
C TYR A 222 -1.38 -5.13 -9.14
N PRO A 223 -1.12 -6.46 -9.14
CA PRO A 223 -0.69 -7.35 -8.06
C PRO A 223 0.70 -7.08 -7.51
N GLY A 224 1.59 -6.56 -8.28
CA GLY A 224 2.72 -5.72 -7.97
C GLY A 224 3.95 -6.34 -7.34
N ILE A 225 4.34 -5.79 -6.21
CA ILE A 225 5.64 -6.02 -5.60
C ILE A 225 5.43 -6.73 -4.27
N GLU A 226 6.14 -7.82 -4.07
CA GLU A 226 6.09 -8.52 -2.80
C GLU A 226 6.99 -7.82 -1.77
N TRP A 227 6.39 -7.51 -0.64
CA TRP A 227 7.05 -6.95 0.53
C TRP A 227 6.34 -7.34 1.83
N GLN A 228 5.27 -8.15 1.68
CA GLN A 228 4.35 -8.49 2.77
C GLN A 228 4.62 -9.85 3.39
N TYR A 229 5.53 -10.64 2.85
CA TYR A 229 5.85 -11.94 3.42
C TYR A 229 6.28 -11.86 4.87
N ASP A 230 6.86 -10.76 5.24
CA ASP A 230 7.34 -10.48 6.57
C ASP A 230 6.28 -9.87 7.50
N LEU A 231 5.12 -9.46 7.00
CA LEU A 231 4.04 -8.90 7.83
C LEU A 231 3.53 -9.88 8.90
N LYS A 232 3.73 -11.15 8.70
CA LYS A 232 3.33 -12.18 9.65
C LYS A 232 4.41 -12.51 10.68
N VAL A 233 5.60 -12.00 10.52
CA VAL A 233 6.70 -12.17 11.47
C VAL A 233 6.52 -11.21 12.63
N ALA A 234 6.82 -11.63 13.85
CA ALA A 234 6.69 -10.75 15.01
C ALA A 234 7.70 -9.61 15.01
N ALA A 235 7.27 -8.40 15.41
CA ALA A 235 8.20 -7.29 15.61
C ALA A 235 9.35 -7.70 16.55
N PRO A 236 10.55 -7.19 16.33
CA PRO A 236 11.00 -6.14 15.40
C PRO A 236 11.36 -6.64 13.99
N ASP A 237 11.29 -7.93 13.73
CA ASP A 237 11.81 -8.54 12.50
C ASP A 237 10.75 -8.71 11.41
N ASN A 238 9.54 -8.22 11.69
CA ASN A 238 8.34 -8.48 10.90
C ASN A 238 8.16 -7.54 9.72
N SER A 239 9.04 -6.93 9.16
CA SER A 239 8.97 -6.11 7.95
C SER A 239 10.18 -5.17 7.83
N PRO A 240 11.35 -5.72 7.57
CA PRO A 240 12.56 -4.90 7.52
C PRO A 240 12.48 -3.82 6.45
N VAL A 241 11.93 -4.11 5.28
CA VAL A 241 11.73 -3.14 4.19
C VAL A 241 10.83 -1.98 4.64
N LYS A 242 9.68 -2.31 5.22
CA LYS A 242 8.73 -1.32 5.72
C LYS A 242 9.33 -0.48 6.85
N ARG A 243 10.05 -1.15 7.77
CA ARG A 243 10.76 -0.49 8.85
C ARG A 243 11.78 0.53 8.35
N MET A 244 12.58 0.16 7.36
CA MET A 244 13.60 1.04 6.78
C MET A 244 12.96 2.26 6.11
N LEU A 245 11.98 2.05 5.25
CA LEU A 245 11.29 3.14 4.53
C LEU A 245 10.58 4.09 5.50
N LEU A 246 9.70 3.57 6.33
CA LEU A 246 8.91 4.39 7.26
C LEU A 246 9.79 5.01 8.34
N GLY A 247 10.82 4.32 8.79
CA GLY A 247 11.82 4.85 9.72
C GLY A 247 12.65 6.00 9.13
N ALA A 248 12.85 6.00 7.82
CA ALA A 248 13.48 7.10 7.09
C ALA A 248 12.50 8.21 6.68
N ASN A 249 11.27 8.20 7.18
CA ASN A 249 10.19 9.14 6.82
C ASN A 249 9.78 9.08 5.33
N ILE A 250 9.94 7.92 4.71
CA ILE A 250 9.50 7.64 3.34
C ILE A 250 8.17 6.88 3.42
N PRO A 251 7.03 7.54 3.18
CA PRO A 251 5.73 6.89 3.23
C PRO A 251 5.56 5.92 2.05
N ILE A 252 4.66 4.96 2.25
CA ILE A 252 4.34 3.93 1.26
C ILE A 252 2.89 4.11 0.84
N VAL A 253 2.60 4.16 -0.47
CA VAL A 253 1.25 4.18 -1.01
C VAL A 253 0.97 2.88 -1.76
N HIS A 254 -0.13 2.23 -1.42
CA HIS A 254 -0.61 1.00 -2.08
C HIS A 254 -2.07 0.69 -1.71
N PRO A 255 -2.75 -0.24 -2.40
CA PRO A 255 -2.42 -0.70 -3.73
C PRO A 255 -2.67 0.38 -4.78
N LEU A 256 -1.83 0.44 -5.79
CA LEU A 256 -2.04 1.27 -6.97
C LEU A 256 -2.39 0.39 -8.17
N VAL A 257 -3.08 0.95 -9.15
CA VAL A 257 -3.45 0.27 -10.40
C VAL A 257 -3.03 1.11 -11.59
N ASN A 258 -3.04 0.53 -12.78
CA ASN A 258 -2.76 1.20 -14.05
C ASN A 258 -1.35 1.80 -14.20
N ILE A 259 -0.42 1.55 -13.29
CA ILE A 259 0.98 1.99 -13.45
C ILE A 259 1.56 1.40 -14.73
N GLU A 260 1.21 0.16 -15.04
CA GLU A 260 1.64 -0.56 -16.25
C GLU A 260 1.12 0.06 -17.56
N THR A 261 0.11 0.92 -17.49
CA THR A 261 -0.46 1.61 -18.65
C THR A 261 0.23 2.94 -18.98
N ILE A 262 1.12 3.38 -18.10
CA ILE A 262 1.92 4.58 -18.30
C ILE A 262 3.03 4.27 -19.32
N ALA A 263 3.08 5.04 -20.38
CA ALA A 263 4.06 4.83 -21.45
C ALA A 263 5.39 5.54 -21.18
N SER A 264 5.36 6.59 -20.36
CA SER A 264 6.54 7.38 -20.02
C SER A 264 7.26 6.83 -18.79
N ASP A 265 8.59 6.89 -18.78
CA ASP A 265 9.40 6.56 -17.60
C ASP A 265 9.24 7.57 -16.46
N ARG A 266 8.61 8.69 -16.73
CA ARG A 266 8.41 9.77 -15.75
C ARG A 266 7.04 10.41 -15.90
N VAL A 267 6.43 10.69 -14.75
CA VAL A 267 5.13 11.35 -14.65
C VAL A 267 5.13 12.35 -13.50
N PHE A 268 4.15 13.24 -13.48
CA PHE A 268 3.86 13.99 -12.26
C PHE A 268 2.82 13.21 -11.45
N TYR A 269 3.19 12.82 -10.25
CA TYR A 269 2.30 12.10 -9.31
C TYR A 269 1.59 13.09 -8.37
N TYR A 270 0.34 12.78 -8.05
CA TYR A 270 -0.44 13.46 -7.03
C TYR A 270 -1.26 12.45 -6.24
N GLY A 271 -1.11 12.44 -4.92
CA GLY A 271 -1.86 11.54 -4.04
C GLY A 271 -1.78 12.00 -2.59
N MET A 272 -2.56 13.04 -2.25
CA MET A 272 -2.56 13.64 -0.91
C MET A 272 -3.34 12.82 0.09
N PRO A 273 -2.73 12.45 1.25
CA PRO A 273 -3.45 11.94 2.39
C PRO A 273 -4.30 13.03 3.04
N LEU A 274 -5.31 12.63 3.81
CA LEU A 274 -6.04 13.54 4.67
C LEU A 274 -5.11 14.06 5.78
N HIS A 275 -5.17 15.34 6.04
CA HIS A 275 -4.37 16.00 7.09
C HIS A 275 -5.00 15.82 8.47
N VAL A 276 -4.98 14.57 8.96
CA VAL A 276 -5.56 14.20 10.25
C VAL A 276 -4.45 13.79 11.22
N ALA A 277 -4.33 14.51 12.32
CA ALA A 277 -3.32 14.23 13.34
C ALA A 277 -3.49 12.84 13.95
N LYS A 278 -2.38 12.16 14.19
CA LYS A 278 -2.27 10.82 14.78
C LYS A 278 -2.76 9.68 13.88
N LEU A 279 -3.14 9.96 12.65
CA LEU A 279 -3.53 8.95 11.69
C LEU A 279 -2.31 8.19 11.18
N GLU A 280 -2.31 6.86 11.30
CA GLU A 280 -1.18 6.02 10.86
C GLU A 280 -1.15 5.81 9.35
N ALA A 281 -2.33 5.77 8.74
CA ALA A 281 -2.53 5.64 7.31
C ALA A 281 -3.73 6.46 6.87
N SER A 282 -3.80 6.84 5.61
CA SER A 282 -4.89 7.66 5.08
C SER A 282 -5.26 7.22 3.67
N PHE A 283 -6.56 7.18 3.40
CA PHE A 283 -7.04 7.03 2.01
C PHE A 283 -6.46 8.10 1.12
N VAL A 284 -6.19 7.71 -0.10
CA VAL A 284 -5.81 8.64 -1.16
C VAL A 284 -6.52 8.27 -2.46
N ARG A 285 -6.83 9.28 -3.26
CA ARG A 285 -7.08 9.11 -4.67
C ARG A 285 -5.82 9.53 -5.42
N ALA A 286 -5.04 8.55 -5.84
CA ALA A 286 -3.76 8.76 -6.50
C ALA A 286 -3.95 8.92 -8.01
N VAL A 287 -3.27 9.90 -8.59
CA VAL A 287 -3.33 10.21 -10.02
C VAL A 287 -1.92 10.44 -10.55
N ALA A 288 -1.61 9.91 -11.73
CA ALA A 288 -0.44 10.28 -12.50
C ALA A 288 -0.84 11.19 -13.66
N PHE A 289 -0.03 12.20 -13.93
CA PHE A 289 -0.16 13.08 -15.09
C PHE A 289 1.00 12.80 -16.05
N GLU A 290 0.66 12.17 -17.16
CA GLU A 290 1.61 11.80 -18.22
C GLU A 290 1.62 12.89 -19.29
N GLU A 291 2.79 13.44 -19.64
CA GLU A 291 2.93 14.45 -20.68
C GLU A 291 2.66 13.83 -22.07
N GLN A 292 1.69 14.38 -22.80
CA GLN A 292 1.37 13.92 -24.15
C GLN A 292 2.37 14.50 -25.14
N GLY A 293 2.95 13.64 -25.98
CA GLY A 293 3.87 14.05 -27.04
C GLY A 293 5.36 13.93 -26.75
N ARG A 294 5.76 13.53 -25.56
CA ARG A 294 7.10 12.99 -25.32
C ARG A 294 7.11 11.50 -25.67
N SER A 295 7.42 11.17 -26.92
CA SER A 295 7.90 9.82 -27.22
C SER A 295 9.31 9.69 -26.66
N SER A 296 9.51 8.70 -25.78
CA SER A 296 10.80 8.28 -25.23
C SER A 296 11.80 7.92 -26.32
#